data_40b7bbee07ffa608f18c8abfc9d58949
#
_entry.id   40b7bbee07ffa608f18c8abfc9d58949
#
_cell.length_a   1.000
_cell.length_b   1.000
_cell.length_c   1.000
_cell.angle_alpha   90.00
_cell.angle_beta   90.00
_cell.angle_gamma   90.00
#
_symmetry.space_group_name_H-M   'P 1'
#
loop_
_entity.id
_entity.type
_entity.pdbx_description
1 polymer ?
#
loop_
_entity_poly.entity_id
_entity_poly.type
_entity_poly.pdbx_seq_one_letter_code
_entity_poly.pdbx_strand_id
1 'polypeptide(L)'
;EAAISAALKGHKVTLIEKNDRLGGQWIPASVPIGKSEFTSFLCWQKSMLEKMHVQILLNTTADAELIKLYEPDTVIIATGSRPFIPPIQGADQDFVVTAHDVLLGKTEPGNRVVVIGGGLVGAETADMLGQQCEQVTIIEMLPQIMKDGEAAPTKYMKERFSQNGVQIHTSTKLLEIGDHTVTAE
;
A
#
# COMPACT_ATOMS: atom_id res chain seq x y z
N GLU A 1 16.13 -6.13 -0.86
CA GLU A 1 16.56 -7.54 -0.97
C GLU A 1 17.53 -7.74 -2.13
N ALA A 2 17.17 -7.41 -3.39
CA ALA A 2 18.05 -7.64 -4.54
C ALA A 2 19.42 -6.98 -4.38
N ALA A 3 19.48 -5.73 -3.89
CA ALA A 3 20.71 -5.01 -3.64
C ALA A 3 21.58 -5.70 -2.56
N ILE A 4 20.96 -6.17 -1.47
CA ILE A 4 21.65 -6.90 -0.40
C ILE A 4 22.22 -8.22 -0.96
N SER A 5 21.39 -8.97 -1.70
CA SER A 5 21.80 -10.26 -2.27
C SER A 5 22.93 -10.12 -3.28
N ALA A 6 22.91 -9.09 -4.10
CA ALA A 6 23.99 -8.81 -5.05
C ALA A 6 25.27 -8.40 -4.33
N ALA A 7 25.20 -7.51 -3.33
CA ALA A 7 26.37 -7.08 -2.56
C ALA A 7 27.00 -8.23 -1.76
N LEU A 8 26.20 -9.13 -1.19
CA LEU A 8 26.69 -10.34 -0.51
C LEU A 8 27.46 -11.27 -1.45
N LYS A 9 27.18 -11.23 -2.75
CA LYS A 9 27.92 -11.98 -3.78
C LYS A 9 29.14 -11.23 -4.32
N GLY A 10 29.48 -10.08 -3.75
CA GLY A 10 30.65 -9.28 -4.11
C GLY A 10 30.45 -8.30 -5.26
N HIS A 11 29.21 -8.08 -5.71
CA HIS A 11 28.94 -7.06 -6.73
C HIS A 11 28.98 -5.65 -6.13
N LYS A 12 29.46 -4.70 -6.91
CA LYS A 12 29.35 -3.27 -6.60
C LYS A 12 27.92 -2.82 -6.95
N VAL A 13 27.17 -2.38 -5.95
CA VAL A 13 25.74 -2.07 -6.11
C VAL A 13 25.46 -0.61 -5.84
N THR A 14 24.69 0.03 -6.74
CA THR A 14 24.08 1.34 -6.55
C THR A 14 22.56 1.16 -6.52
N LEU A 15 21.92 1.60 -5.44
CA LEU A 15 20.45 1.63 -5.28
C LEU A 15 19.96 3.05 -5.46
N ILE A 16 19.06 3.25 -6.42
CA ILE A 16 18.48 4.56 -6.73
C ILE A 16 17.02 4.56 -6.29
N GLU A 17 16.63 5.54 -5.48
CA GLU A 17 15.28 5.71 -4.95
C GLU A 17 14.82 7.16 -5.16
N LYS A 18 13.65 7.33 -5.76
CA LYS A 18 13.08 8.67 -6.06
C LYS A 18 12.61 9.41 -4.81
N ASN A 19 12.24 8.69 -3.75
CA ASN A 19 11.78 9.28 -2.50
C ASN A 19 12.97 9.64 -1.59
N ASP A 20 12.67 10.37 -0.53
CA ASP A 20 13.61 10.78 0.51
C ASP A 20 14.05 9.63 1.43
N ARG A 21 13.44 8.46 1.30
CA ARG A 21 13.67 7.29 2.15
C ARG A 21 13.44 5.96 1.45
N LEU A 22 14.15 4.94 1.91
CA LEU A 22 13.94 3.55 1.50
C LEU A 22 12.71 2.96 2.19
N GLY A 23 12.10 1.96 1.55
CA GLY A 23 11.01 1.17 2.10
C GLY A 23 9.84 1.00 1.15
N GLY A 24 9.59 1.97 0.26
CA GLY A 24 8.55 1.87 -0.77
C GLY A 24 7.21 1.41 -0.20
N GLN A 25 6.64 0.37 -0.79
CA GLN A 25 5.34 -0.19 -0.41
C GLN A 25 5.32 -0.88 0.98
N TRP A 26 6.48 -1.23 1.55
CA TRP A 26 6.55 -1.78 2.90
C TRP A 26 6.15 -0.77 3.97
N ILE A 27 6.35 0.53 3.70
CA ILE A 27 5.98 1.59 4.65
C ILE A 27 4.46 1.59 4.90
N PRO A 28 3.59 1.79 3.89
CA PRO A 28 2.15 1.71 4.11
C PRO A 28 1.69 0.30 4.52
N ALA A 29 2.37 -0.77 4.09
CA ALA A 29 2.04 -2.13 4.49
C ALA A 29 2.32 -2.42 5.98
N SER A 30 3.15 -1.63 6.66
CA SER A 30 3.43 -1.76 8.09
C SER A 30 2.42 -1.07 9.00
N VAL A 31 1.53 -0.25 8.44
CA VAL A 31 0.58 0.58 9.19
C VAL A 31 -0.65 -0.21 9.69
N PRO A 32 -1.25 -1.12 8.90
CA PRO A 32 -2.40 -1.89 9.34
C PRO A 32 -2.16 -2.65 10.65
N ILE A 33 -3.25 -2.94 11.35
CA ILE A 33 -3.24 -3.60 12.65
C ILE A 33 -2.48 -4.93 12.59
N GLY A 34 -1.54 -5.11 13.53
CA GLY A 34 -0.75 -6.34 13.66
C GLY A 34 0.43 -6.46 12.70
N LYS A 35 0.76 -5.41 11.94
CA LYS A 35 1.86 -5.43 10.94
C LYS A 35 3.09 -4.60 11.33
N SER A 36 3.20 -4.15 12.56
CA SER A 36 4.35 -3.34 13.04
C SER A 36 5.70 -4.03 12.86
N GLU A 37 5.74 -5.36 12.85
CA GLU A 37 6.96 -6.15 12.59
C GLU A 37 7.61 -5.83 11.22
N PHE A 38 6.82 -5.38 10.25
CA PHE A 38 7.35 -4.94 8.95
C PHE A 38 8.30 -3.75 9.05
N THR A 39 8.12 -2.91 10.06
CA THR A 39 9.03 -1.81 10.37
C THR A 39 10.39 -2.32 10.82
N SER A 40 10.43 -3.35 11.67
CA SER A 40 11.66 -4.00 12.11
C SER A 40 12.43 -4.61 10.93
N PHE A 41 11.72 -5.23 10.00
CA PHE A 41 12.31 -5.76 8.77
C PHE A 41 12.93 -4.64 7.90
N LEU A 42 12.25 -3.51 7.75
CA LEU A 42 12.82 -2.35 7.03
C LEU A 42 14.08 -1.80 7.71
N CYS A 43 14.10 -1.73 9.04
CA CYS A 43 15.28 -1.30 9.79
C CYS A 43 16.46 -2.26 9.57
N TRP A 44 16.19 -3.56 9.61
CA TRP A 44 17.19 -4.58 9.32
C TRP A 44 17.74 -4.45 7.88
N GLN A 45 16.89 -4.28 6.88
CA GLN A 45 17.31 -4.09 5.48
C GLN A 45 18.22 -2.87 5.32
N LYS A 46 17.87 -1.73 5.94
CA LYS A 46 18.72 -0.53 5.92
C LYS A 46 20.09 -0.80 6.50
N SER A 47 20.15 -1.43 7.69
CA SER A 47 21.41 -1.80 8.33
C SER A 47 22.25 -2.76 7.48
N MET A 48 21.60 -3.68 6.76
CA MET A 48 22.32 -4.59 5.85
C MET A 48 22.90 -3.87 4.63
N LEU A 49 22.17 -2.93 4.05
CA LEU A 49 22.66 -2.11 2.93
C LEU A 49 23.90 -1.30 3.34
N GLU A 50 23.90 -0.72 4.54
CA GLU A 50 25.03 0.01 5.10
C GLU A 50 26.24 -0.92 5.33
N LYS A 51 26.05 -2.06 5.98
CA LYS A 51 27.09 -3.07 6.22
C LYS A 51 27.71 -3.60 4.93
N MET A 52 26.93 -3.72 3.87
CA MET A 52 27.37 -4.18 2.56
C MET A 52 27.93 -3.05 1.70
N HIS A 53 28.05 -1.84 2.23
CA HIS A 53 28.56 -0.67 1.52
C HIS A 53 27.84 -0.39 0.20
N VAL A 54 26.52 -0.66 0.14
CA VAL A 54 25.70 -0.34 -1.02
C VAL A 54 25.60 1.18 -1.15
N GLN A 55 25.94 1.71 -2.33
CA GLN A 55 25.73 3.13 -2.62
C GLN A 55 24.24 3.41 -2.74
N ILE A 56 23.71 4.35 -1.96
CA ILE A 56 22.28 4.70 -1.96
C ILE A 56 22.13 6.14 -2.42
N LEU A 57 21.30 6.36 -3.44
CA LEU A 57 20.95 7.67 -3.97
C LEU A 57 19.45 7.89 -3.72
N LEU A 58 19.13 8.69 -2.72
CA LEU A 58 17.76 9.13 -2.42
C LEU A 58 17.41 10.40 -3.20
N ASN A 59 16.11 10.74 -3.26
CA ASN A 59 15.60 11.88 -4.02
C ASN A 59 16.06 11.90 -5.48
N THR A 60 16.30 10.72 -6.05
CA THR A 60 16.91 10.56 -7.37
C THR A 60 16.00 9.70 -8.24
N THR A 61 15.48 10.26 -9.31
CA THR A 61 14.71 9.50 -10.30
C THR A 61 15.67 8.84 -11.28
N ALA A 62 15.57 7.51 -11.38
CA ALA A 62 16.34 6.75 -12.36
C ALA A 62 15.71 6.89 -13.75
N ASP A 63 16.37 7.58 -14.64
CA ASP A 63 16.08 7.61 -16.07
C ASP A 63 17.17 6.92 -16.89
N ALA A 64 16.96 6.82 -18.20
CA ALA A 64 17.89 6.12 -19.06
C ALA A 64 19.27 6.82 -19.15
N GLU A 65 19.32 8.14 -18.98
CA GLU A 65 20.57 8.91 -19.07
C GLU A 65 21.40 8.71 -17.80
N LEU A 66 20.77 8.78 -16.64
CA LEU A 66 21.44 8.50 -15.38
C LEU A 66 21.98 7.06 -15.34
N ILE A 67 21.19 6.08 -15.79
CA ILE A 67 21.62 4.68 -15.84
C ILE A 67 22.84 4.52 -16.75
N LYS A 68 22.83 5.12 -17.93
CA LYS A 68 23.99 5.08 -18.84
C LYS A 68 25.24 5.68 -18.24
N LEU A 69 25.12 6.76 -17.45
CA LEU A 69 26.25 7.42 -16.78
C LEU A 69 26.95 6.49 -15.78
N TYR A 70 26.20 5.56 -15.17
CA TYR A 70 26.77 4.56 -14.24
C TYR A 70 27.40 3.35 -14.92
N GLU A 71 27.18 3.17 -16.22
CA GLU A 71 27.70 2.06 -17.04
C GLU A 71 27.53 0.68 -16.35
N PRO A 72 26.31 0.31 -15.90
CA PRO A 72 26.15 -0.94 -15.15
C PRO A 72 26.21 -2.16 -16.07
N ASP A 73 26.79 -3.26 -15.60
CA ASP A 73 26.69 -4.58 -16.26
C ASP A 73 25.26 -5.11 -16.26
N THR A 74 24.50 -4.80 -15.22
CA THR A 74 23.11 -5.27 -15.05
C THR A 74 22.25 -4.22 -14.35
N VAL A 75 21.03 -4.03 -14.82
CA VAL A 75 20.01 -3.19 -14.20
C VAL A 75 18.86 -4.04 -13.69
N ILE A 76 18.55 -3.91 -12.40
CA ILE A 76 17.38 -4.55 -11.79
C ILE A 76 16.29 -3.52 -11.60
N ILE A 77 15.17 -3.68 -12.31
CA ILE A 77 14.02 -2.80 -12.21
C ILE A 77 13.13 -3.28 -11.06
N ALA A 78 13.09 -2.52 -9.97
CA ALA A 78 12.32 -2.82 -8.76
C ALA A 78 11.50 -1.58 -8.33
N THR A 79 10.86 -0.91 -9.28
CA THR A 79 10.19 0.39 -9.11
C THR A 79 8.84 0.33 -8.38
N GLY A 80 8.40 -0.87 -7.99
CA GLY A 80 7.16 -1.08 -7.25
C GLY A 80 5.90 -0.86 -8.10
N SER A 81 4.82 -0.46 -7.44
CA SER A 81 3.51 -0.21 -8.05
C SER A 81 2.94 1.13 -7.63
N ARG A 82 1.88 1.55 -8.30
CA ARG A 82 1.06 2.72 -7.92
C ARG A 82 -0.37 2.27 -7.67
N PRO A 83 -1.11 2.93 -6.76
CA PRO A 83 -2.54 2.72 -6.65
C PRO A 83 -3.23 2.92 -8.01
N PHE A 84 -4.12 2.01 -8.34
CA PHE A 84 -4.97 2.14 -9.51
C PHE A 84 -6.31 2.74 -9.07
N ILE A 85 -6.69 3.86 -9.67
CA ILE A 85 -8.01 4.46 -9.51
C ILE A 85 -8.79 4.10 -10.77
N PRO A 86 -9.86 3.30 -10.64
CA PRO A 86 -10.68 2.92 -11.79
C PRO A 86 -11.36 4.16 -12.40
N PRO A 87 -11.62 4.18 -13.72
CA PRO A 87 -12.27 5.29 -14.40
C PRO A 87 -13.80 5.28 -14.12
N ILE A 88 -14.16 5.61 -12.89
CA ILE A 88 -15.55 5.72 -12.41
C ILE A 88 -15.89 7.20 -12.34
N GLN A 89 -17.10 7.56 -12.72
CA GLN A 89 -17.60 8.93 -12.63
C GLN A 89 -17.46 9.44 -11.19
N GLY A 90 -16.86 10.60 -11.01
CA GLY A 90 -16.61 11.23 -9.71
C GLY A 90 -15.40 10.69 -8.93
N ALA A 91 -14.60 9.81 -9.52
CA ALA A 91 -13.37 9.31 -8.87
C ALA A 91 -12.27 10.37 -8.76
N ASP A 92 -12.41 11.50 -9.40
CA ASP A 92 -11.50 12.66 -9.40
C ASP A 92 -11.88 13.76 -8.39
N GLN A 93 -12.90 13.54 -7.55
CA GLN A 93 -13.31 14.50 -6.54
C GLN A 93 -12.31 14.57 -5.37
N ASP A 94 -12.15 15.74 -4.76
CA ASP A 94 -11.14 16.02 -3.73
C ASP A 94 -11.26 15.13 -2.48
N PHE A 95 -12.45 14.64 -2.16
CA PHE A 95 -12.68 13.72 -1.04
C PHE A 95 -12.44 12.23 -1.39
N VAL A 96 -12.15 11.93 -2.66
CA VAL A 96 -11.78 10.59 -3.10
C VAL A 96 -10.27 10.42 -2.96
N VAL A 97 -9.86 9.57 -2.04
CA VAL A 97 -8.46 9.38 -1.70
C VAL A 97 -8.05 7.93 -1.85
N THR A 98 -6.78 7.67 -2.04
CA THR A 98 -6.29 6.29 -2.09
C THR A 98 -6.07 5.73 -0.69
N ALA A 99 -6.30 4.43 -0.51
CA ALA A 99 -5.91 3.73 0.73
C ALA A 99 -4.43 3.97 1.08
N HIS A 100 -3.59 4.11 0.07
CA HIS A 100 -2.17 4.38 0.22
C HIS A 100 -1.89 5.74 0.89
N ASP A 101 -2.62 6.80 0.49
CA ASP A 101 -2.45 8.13 1.09
C ASP A 101 -2.98 8.18 2.53
N VAL A 102 -4.07 7.46 2.81
CA VAL A 102 -4.59 7.27 4.18
C VAL A 102 -3.56 6.55 5.05
N LEU A 103 -3.02 5.41 4.61
CA LEU A 103 -2.02 4.64 5.33
C LEU A 103 -0.69 5.39 5.52
N LEU A 104 -0.34 6.30 4.61
CA LEU A 104 0.83 7.17 4.75
C LEU A 104 0.59 8.42 5.62
N GLY A 105 -0.64 8.62 6.11
CA GLY A 105 -1.00 9.81 6.88
C GLY A 105 -0.98 11.12 6.09
N LYS A 106 -1.10 11.03 4.75
CA LYS A 106 -1.17 12.22 3.88
C LYS A 106 -2.55 12.84 3.84
N THR A 107 -3.55 12.06 4.18
CA THR A 107 -4.96 12.46 4.21
C THR A 107 -5.61 11.87 5.44
N GLU A 108 -6.36 12.68 6.15
CA GLU A 108 -7.20 12.23 7.26
C GLU A 108 -8.60 11.94 6.70
N PRO A 109 -9.09 10.70 6.84
CA PRO A 109 -10.44 10.36 6.43
C PRO A 109 -11.47 11.04 7.34
N GLY A 110 -12.66 11.33 6.79
CA GLY A 110 -13.79 11.81 7.59
C GLY A 110 -14.36 10.71 8.50
N ASN A 111 -15.39 11.06 9.28
CA ASN A 111 -16.02 10.12 10.22
C ASN A 111 -16.83 9.00 9.51
N ARG A 112 -17.25 9.23 8.28
CA ARG A 112 -18.02 8.26 7.48
C ARG A 112 -17.24 7.95 6.21
N VAL A 113 -16.80 6.71 6.05
CA VAL A 113 -15.93 6.28 4.96
C VAL A 113 -16.51 5.10 4.20
N VAL A 114 -16.44 5.19 2.88
CA VAL A 114 -16.70 4.05 1.99
C VAL A 114 -15.39 3.60 1.37
N VAL A 115 -15.04 2.35 1.60
CA VAL A 115 -13.85 1.72 1.02
C VAL A 115 -14.27 0.93 -0.22
N ILE A 116 -13.74 1.32 -1.36
CA ILE A 116 -14.03 0.67 -2.63
C ILE A 116 -12.97 -0.39 -2.91
N GLY A 117 -13.42 -1.64 -2.94
CA GLY A 117 -12.59 -2.84 -3.09
C GLY A 117 -12.26 -3.49 -1.75
N GLY A 118 -12.72 -4.73 -1.59
CA GLY A 118 -12.51 -5.58 -0.42
C GLY A 118 -11.33 -6.54 -0.56
N GLY A 119 -10.35 -6.24 -1.41
CA GLY A 119 -9.07 -6.96 -1.44
C GLY A 119 -8.28 -6.75 -0.15
N LEU A 120 -7.07 -7.33 -0.04
CA LEU A 120 -6.28 -7.24 1.20
C LEU A 120 -6.03 -5.80 1.65
N VAL A 121 -5.61 -4.92 0.75
CA VAL A 121 -5.32 -3.51 1.08
C VAL A 121 -6.57 -2.77 1.56
N GLY A 122 -7.69 -2.90 0.85
CA GLY A 122 -8.94 -2.25 1.24
C GLY A 122 -9.48 -2.77 2.56
N ALA A 123 -9.45 -4.09 2.76
CA ALA A 123 -9.88 -4.72 4.01
C ALA A 123 -9.02 -4.29 5.21
N GLU A 124 -7.70 -4.27 5.07
CA GLU A 124 -6.78 -3.83 6.11
C GLU A 124 -6.94 -2.33 6.44
N THR A 125 -7.18 -1.52 5.42
CA THR A 125 -7.48 -0.08 5.61
C THR A 125 -8.81 0.10 6.33
N ALA A 126 -9.85 -0.64 5.94
CA ALA A 126 -11.16 -0.60 6.59
C ALA A 126 -11.10 -1.09 8.06
N ASP A 127 -10.28 -2.09 8.35
CA ASP A 127 -10.07 -2.59 9.72
C ASP A 127 -9.44 -1.51 10.62
N MET A 128 -8.45 -0.81 10.12
CA MET A 128 -7.84 0.32 10.81
C MET A 128 -8.84 1.47 11.01
N LEU A 129 -9.56 1.85 9.96
CA LEU A 129 -10.54 2.93 10.00
C LEU A 129 -11.74 2.61 10.89
N GLY A 130 -12.16 1.35 10.98
CA GLY A 130 -13.23 0.92 11.88
C GLY A 130 -12.96 1.20 13.36
N GLN A 131 -11.70 1.43 13.77
CA GLN A 131 -11.35 1.84 15.14
C GLN A 131 -11.40 3.35 15.35
N GLN A 132 -11.47 4.14 14.29
CA GLN A 132 -11.29 5.60 14.34
C GLN A 132 -12.50 6.37 13.82
N CYS A 133 -13.24 5.79 12.88
CA CYS A 133 -14.36 6.41 12.22
C CYS A 133 -15.71 5.93 12.79
N GLU A 134 -16.72 6.77 12.72
CA GLU A 134 -18.09 6.43 13.18
C GLU A 134 -18.75 5.37 12.31
N GLN A 135 -18.45 5.39 11.01
CA GLN A 135 -19.01 4.43 10.05
C GLN A 135 -18.02 4.11 8.96
N VAL A 136 -17.77 2.83 8.75
CA VAL A 136 -16.97 2.32 7.64
C VAL A 136 -17.78 1.29 6.86
N THR A 137 -17.81 1.44 5.54
CA THR A 137 -18.51 0.53 4.64
C THR A 137 -17.56 0.05 3.56
N ILE A 138 -17.47 -1.26 3.33
CA ILE A 138 -16.72 -1.85 2.22
C ILE A 138 -17.69 -2.21 1.10
N ILE A 139 -17.41 -1.77 -0.12
CA ILE A 139 -18.11 -2.19 -1.34
C ILE A 139 -17.15 -3.06 -2.16
N GLU A 140 -17.55 -4.31 -2.43
CA GLU A 140 -16.75 -5.28 -3.20
C GLU A 140 -17.60 -5.94 -4.29
N MET A 141 -17.14 -5.87 -5.52
CA MET A 141 -17.84 -6.45 -6.67
C MET A 141 -17.81 -7.98 -6.70
N LEU A 142 -16.82 -8.59 -6.06
CA LEU A 142 -16.71 -10.05 -5.95
C LEU A 142 -17.63 -10.57 -4.82
N PRO A 143 -17.98 -11.86 -4.84
CA PRO A 143 -18.85 -12.46 -3.82
C PRO A 143 -18.20 -12.57 -2.43
N GLN A 144 -16.90 -12.29 -2.31
CA GLN A 144 -16.20 -12.30 -1.02
C GLN A 144 -15.06 -11.29 -0.97
N ILE A 145 -14.82 -10.73 0.20
CA ILE A 145 -13.64 -9.91 0.49
C ILE A 145 -12.42 -10.80 0.77
N MET A 146 -11.22 -10.26 0.60
CA MET A 146 -9.94 -10.92 0.93
C MET A 146 -9.81 -12.32 0.28
N LYS A 147 -10.20 -12.46 -0.98
CA LYS A 147 -10.22 -13.74 -1.70
C LYS A 147 -8.86 -14.45 -1.66
N ASP A 148 -7.77 -13.71 -1.75
CA ASP A 148 -6.40 -14.22 -1.78
C ASP A 148 -5.70 -14.14 -0.41
N GLY A 149 -6.47 -13.88 0.66
CA GLY A 149 -5.95 -13.79 2.02
C GLY A 149 -5.76 -15.15 2.69
N GLU A 150 -4.80 -15.24 3.60
CA GLU A 150 -4.63 -16.41 4.45
C GLU A 150 -5.82 -16.57 5.40
N ALA A 151 -6.20 -17.81 5.70
CA ALA A 151 -7.42 -18.12 6.45
C ALA A 151 -7.44 -17.53 7.87
N ALA A 152 -6.33 -17.66 8.62
CA ALA A 152 -6.29 -17.22 10.00
C ALA A 152 -6.33 -15.67 10.14
N PRO A 153 -5.48 -14.88 9.48
CA PRO A 153 -5.59 -13.41 9.52
C PRO A 153 -6.94 -12.91 9.04
N THR A 154 -7.50 -13.51 7.98
CA THR A 154 -8.83 -13.16 7.45
C THR A 154 -9.93 -13.37 8.48
N LYS A 155 -9.89 -14.48 9.24
CA LYS A 155 -10.87 -14.75 10.30
C LYS A 155 -10.84 -13.67 11.38
N TYR A 156 -9.67 -13.37 11.93
CA TYR A 156 -9.52 -12.35 12.98
C TYR A 156 -9.92 -10.96 12.51
N MET A 157 -9.65 -10.62 11.26
CA MET A 157 -10.08 -9.34 10.68
C MET A 157 -11.60 -9.26 10.57
N LYS A 158 -12.27 -10.31 10.13
CA LYS A 158 -13.75 -10.37 10.08
C LYS A 158 -14.38 -10.25 11.47
N GLU A 159 -13.77 -10.82 12.49
CA GLU A 159 -14.20 -10.66 13.89
C GLU A 159 -14.11 -9.19 14.33
N ARG A 160 -13.01 -8.49 14.02
CA ARG A 160 -12.87 -7.05 14.28
C ARG A 160 -13.84 -6.19 13.48
N PHE A 161 -14.12 -6.52 12.23
CA PHE A 161 -15.18 -5.84 11.46
C PHE A 161 -16.53 -5.89 12.17
N SER A 162 -16.90 -7.05 12.66
CA SER A 162 -18.15 -7.21 13.43
C SER A 162 -18.14 -6.41 14.72
N GLN A 163 -17.02 -6.38 15.45
CA GLN A 163 -16.86 -5.63 16.70
C GLN A 163 -16.92 -4.11 16.49
N ASN A 164 -16.36 -3.62 15.40
CA ASN A 164 -16.26 -2.20 15.06
C ASN A 164 -17.40 -1.70 14.15
N GLY A 165 -18.39 -2.55 13.86
CA GLY A 165 -19.53 -2.18 13.03
C GLY A 165 -19.21 -1.86 11.56
N VAL A 166 -18.11 -2.43 11.02
CA VAL A 166 -17.77 -2.27 9.61
C VAL A 166 -18.80 -3.02 8.76
N GLN A 167 -19.46 -2.29 7.89
CA GLN A 167 -20.46 -2.85 6.95
C GLN A 167 -19.77 -3.39 5.70
N ILE A 168 -20.24 -4.52 5.18
CA ILE A 168 -19.64 -5.18 4.02
C ILE A 168 -20.74 -5.50 3.02
N HIS A 169 -20.61 -4.95 1.82
CA HIS A 169 -21.46 -5.25 0.68
C HIS A 169 -20.64 -5.95 -0.40
N THR A 170 -20.79 -7.26 -0.51
CA THR A 170 -20.18 -8.08 -1.57
C THR A 170 -21.14 -8.24 -2.74
N SER A 171 -20.64 -8.72 -3.88
CA SER A 171 -21.40 -8.78 -5.14
C SER A 171 -22.05 -7.44 -5.50
N THR A 172 -21.40 -6.35 -5.12
CA THR A 172 -21.90 -4.98 -5.24
C THR A 172 -20.88 -4.16 -6.03
N LYS A 173 -21.28 -3.72 -7.20
CA LYS A 173 -20.42 -2.94 -8.10
C LYS A 173 -20.67 -1.45 -7.92
N LEU A 174 -19.61 -0.69 -7.68
CA LEU A 174 -19.67 0.77 -7.70
C LEU A 174 -19.96 1.26 -9.12
N LEU A 175 -20.95 2.13 -9.27
CA LEU A 175 -21.34 2.75 -10.53
C LEU A 175 -20.86 4.19 -10.62
N GLU A 176 -21.05 4.98 -9.57
CA GLU A 176 -20.82 6.42 -9.56
C GLU A 176 -20.47 6.91 -8.15
N ILE A 177 -19.65 7.94 -8.09
CA ILE A 177 -19.38 8.74 -6.88
C ILE A 177 -19.99 10.11 -7.11
N GLY A 178 -21.06 10.41 -6.36
CA GLY A 178 -21.75 11.69 -6.36
C GLY A 178 -21.18 12.64 -5.29
N ASP A 179 -21.92 13.69 -4.96
CA ASP A 179 -21.53 14.62 -3.89
C ASP A 179 -21.69 13.93 -2.52
N HIS A 180 -20.57 13.52 -1.95
CA HIS A 180 -20.48 12.74 -0.70
C HIS A 180 -21.39 11.49 -0.65
N THR A 181 -21.68 10.91 -1.80
CA THR A 181 -22.52 9.70 -1.94
C THR A 181 -21.89 8.72 -2.92
N VAL A 182 -22.29 7.46 -2.81
CA VAL A 182 -21.93 6.43 -3.79
C VAL A 182 -23.19 5.71 -4.27
N THR A 183 -23.24 5.42 -5.57
CA THR A 183 -24.28 4.59 -6.18
C THR A 183 -23.67 3.26 -6.56
N ALA A 184 -24.29 2.15 -6.13
CA ALA A 184 -23.81 0.80 -6.40
C ALA A 184 -24.97 -0.15 -6.68
N GLU A 185 -24.73 -1.25 -7.42
CA GLU A 185 -25.68 -2.30 -7.78
C GLU A 185 -25.17 -3.69 -7.40
#